data_68c06a9850a84c2aca0fa3966d3c664e
#
_entry.id   68c06a9850a84c2aca0fa3966d3c664e
#
_cell.length_a   1.000
_cell.length_b   1.000
_cell.length_c   1.000
_cell.angle_alpha   90.00
_cell.angle_beta   90.00
_cell.angle_gamma   90.00
#
_symmetry.space_group_name_H-M   'P 1'
#
loop_
_entity.id
_entity.type
_entity.pdbx_description
1 polymer ?
#
loop_
_entity_poly.entity_id
_entity_poly.type
_entity_poly.pdbx_seq_one_letter_code
_entity_poly.pdbx_strand_id
1 'polypeptide(L)'
;ENGDGVPRDISEAVKWYRLAAEQNYPPALCDLGLCYEFGTGVETDRTIAVQYYEKAAKLGHTASQCNLGYCYLNGIGVAKDSIQAVNWFRRAAERGFPRALHLLGCCYEEGDGVGQDDAHAVECYRQAAGQDYAPAINDLGLCYARAACGLTQDYVQAAALYRRAAELG
;
A
#
# COMPACT_ATOMS: atom_id res chain seq x y z
N GLU A 1 -9.74 2.85 20.26
CA GLU A 1 -10.13 2.54 21.64
C GLU A 1 -8.91 2.05 22.39
N ASN A 2 -8.73 2.58 23.56
CA ASN A 2 -7.71 2.37 24.57
C ASN A 2 -6.54 3.36 24.51
N GLY A 3 -6.84 4.67 24.67
CA GLY A 3 -5.92 5.59 25.32
C GLY A 3 -6.11 5.41 26.83
N ASP A 4 -5.06 5.10 27.56
CA ASP A 4 -5.04 5.00 29.01
C ASP A 4 -5.42 6.32 29.69
N GLY A 5 -6.71 6.71 29.66
CA GLY A 5 -7.27 7.84 30.40
C GLY A 5 -6.87 9.25 29.93
N VAL A 6 -6.09 9.39 28.84
CA VAL A 6 -5.73 10.70 28.28
C VAL A 6 -6.54 10.92 26.98
N PRO A 7 -7.23 12.08 26.84
CA PRO A 7 -7.88 12.42 25.59
C PRO A 7 -6.87 12.38 24.43
N ARG A 8 -7.24 11.75 23.32
CA ARG A 8 -6.40 11.71 22.13
C ARG A 8 -6.27 13.11 21.53
N ASP A 9 -5.23 13.82 21.90
CA ASP A 9 -4.94 15.15 21.33
C ASP A 9 -4.18 14.99 20.02
N ILE A 10 -4.97 14.95 18.93
CA ILE A 10 -4.45 14.82 17.58
C ILE A 10 -3.56 16.03 17.20
N SER A 11 -3.92 17.22 17.69
CA SER A 11 -3.14 18.43 17.41
C SER A 11 -1.78 18.38 18.09
N GLU A 12 -1.69 17.78 19.28
CA GLU A 12 -0.43 17.57 19.96
C GLU A 12 0.41 16.49 19.26
N ALA A 13 -0.20 15.41 18.80
CA ALA A 13 0.49 14.38 18.02
C ALA A 13 1.15 14.96 16.76
N VAL A 14 0.44 15.81 16.02
CA VAL A 14 1.00 16.49 14.84
C VAL A 14 2.21 17.36 15.17
N LYS A 15 2.22 18.03 16.34
CA LYS A 15 3.41 18.81 16.78
C LYS A 15 4.62 17.91 16.96
N TRP A 16 4.45 16.75 17.61
CA TRP A 16 5.54 15.79 17.80
C TRP A 16 5.99 15.16 16.48
N TYR A 17 5.07 14.85 15.57
CA TYR A 17 5.44 14.39 14.23
C TYR A 17 6.28 15.43 13.47
N ARG A 18 5.93 16.73 13.57
CA ARG A 18 6.71 17.82 12.96
C ARG A 18 8.13 17.89 13.50
N LEU A 19 8.31 17.85 14.82
CA LEU A 19 9.61 17.87 15.46
C LEU A 19 10.49 16.67 15.07
N ALA A 20 9.90 15.48 14.97
CA ALA A 20 10.60 14.29 14.52
C ALA A 20 10.92 14.34 13.01
N ALA A 21 10.01 14.88 12.21
CA ALA A 21 10.18 15.04 10.76
C ALA A 21 11.27 16.07 10.41
N GLU A 22 11.46 17.11 11.22
CA GLU A 22 12.58 18.07 11.10
C GLU A 22 13.93 17.36 11.24
N GLN A 23 13.99 16.28 12.03
CA GLN A 23 15.16 15.42 12.18
C GLN A 23 15.25 14.32 11.10
N ASN A 24 14.42 14.38 10.08
CA ASN A 24 14.31 13.38 9.02
C ASN A 24 13.98 11.96 9.52
N TYR A 25 13.21 11.82 10.60
CA TYR A 25 12.75 10.53 11.08
C TYR A 25 11.66 9.97 10.14
N PRO A 26 11.93 8.87 9.38
CA PRO A 26 11.06 8.46 8.28
C PRO A 26 9.62 8.07 8.70
N PRO A 27 9.40 7.39 9.85
CA PRO A 27 8.04 7.12 10.30
C PRO A 27 7.23 8.41 10.55
N ALA A 28 7.81 9.43 11.19
CA ALA A 28 7.10 10.69 11.44
C ALA A 28 6.80 11.47 10.16
N LEU A 29 7.69 11.40 9.16
CA LEU A 29 7.41 11.93 7.83
C LEU A 29 6.21 11.20 7.20
N CYS A 30 6.13 9.87 7.33
CA CYS A 30 4.99 9.09 6.86
C CYS A 30 3.68 9.51 7.56
N ASP A 31 3.72 9.64 8.89
CA ASP A 31 2.55 10.02 9.68
C ASP A 31 2.07 11.43 9.35
N LEU A 32 2.99 12.38 9.12
CA LEU A 32 2.63 13.70 8.62
C LEU A 32 1.99 13.62 7.22
N GLY A 33 2.52 12.80 6.33
CA GLY A 33 1.92 12.54 5.03
C GLY A 33 0.47 12.08 5.18
N LEU A 34 0.19 11.12 6.06
CA LEU A 34 -1.16 10.65 6.37
C LEU A 34 -2.03 11.78 6.97
N CYS A 35 -1.49 12.58 7.88
CA CYS A 35 -2.22 13.71 8.46
C CYS A 35 -2.68 14.69 7.39
N TYR A 36 -1.82 15.06 6.44
CA TYR A 36 -2.17 15.96 5.35
C TYR A 36 -3.06 15.31 4.28
N GLU A 37 -2.92 14.01 4.03
CA GLU A 37 -3.79 13.29 3.07
C GLU A 37 -5.24 13.24 3.54
N PHE A 38 -5.45 12.98 4.85
CA PHE A 38 -6.79 12.76 5.42
C PHE A 38 -7.31 13.93 6.26
N GLY A 39 -6.54 15.00 6.45
CA GLY A 39 -6.96 16.16 7.25
C GLY A 39 -6.99 15.87 8.75
N THR A 40 -6.11 14.99 9.24
CA THR A 40 -6.08 14.58 10.64
C THR A 40 -5.20 15.54 11.46
N GLY A 41 -5.83 16.47 12.20
CA GLY A 41 -5.13 17.49 13.00
C GLY A 41 -4.50 18.63 12.20
N VAL A 42 -4.66 18.62 10.88
CA VAL A 42 -4.26 19.66 9.92
C VAL A 42 -5.30 19.78 8.82
N GLU A 43 -5.30 20.88 8.09
CA GLU A 43 -6.08 20.98 6.86
C GLU A 43 -5.58 20.00 5.80
N THR A 44 -6.50 19.40 5.05
CA THR A 44 -6.16 18.44 3.99
C THR A 44 -5.36 19.13 2.89
N ASP A 45 -4.17 18.61 2.62
CA ASP A 45 -3.35 19.01 1.48
C ASP A 45 -2.59 17.79 0.94
N ARG A 46 -3.12 17.21 -0.13
CA ARG A 46 -2.56 16.01 -0.74
C ARG A 46 -1.22 16.25 -1.43
N THR A 47 -0.94 17.47 -1.86
CA THR A 47 0.35 17.84 -2.44
C THR A 47 1.44 17.84 -1.36
N ILE A 48 1.13 18.40 -0.20
CA ILE A 48 2.04 18.34 0.95
C ILE A 48 2.21 16.89 1.43
N ALA A 49 1.14 16.09 1.45
CA ALA A 49 1.23 14.68 1.80
C ALA A 49 2.24 13.92 0.93
N VAL A 50 2.16 14.11 -0.40
CA VAL A 50 3.11 13.51 -1.35
C VAL A 50 4.55 13.94 -1.07
N GLN A 51 4.80 15.19 -0.75
CA GLN A 51 6.16 15.68 -0.42
C GLN A 51 6.72 14.96 0.82
N TYR A 52 5.91 14.73 1.84
CA TYR A 52 6.31 13.98 3.02
C TYR A 52 6.55 12.49 2.71
N TYR A 53 5.68 11.86 1.94
CA TYR A 53 5.88 10.48 1.49
C TYR A 53 7.15 10.34 0.66
N GLU A 54 7.40 11.26 -0.26
CA GLU A 54 8.61 11.26 -1.09
C GLU A 54 9.89 11.36 -0.25
N LYS A 55 9.91 12.25 0.73
CA LYS A 55 11.02 12.42 1.64
C LYS A 55 11.29 11.14 2.45
N ALA A 56 10.25 10.54 3.03
CA ALA A 56 10.35 9.29 3.78
C ALA A 56 10.75 8.10 2.88
N ALA A 57 10.17 8.01 1.67
CA ALA A 57 10.47 6.96 0.70
C ALA A 57 11.94 6.99 0.23
N LYS A 58 12.50 8.17 0.01
CA LYS A 58 13.93 8.36 -0.32
C LYS A 58 14.85 7.94 0.83
N LEU A 59 14.40 8.05 2.08
CA LEU A 59 15.09 7.55 3.27
C LEU A 59 14.87 6.03 3.49
N GLY A 60 14.18 5.36 2.57
CA GLY A 60 13.98 3.92 2.60
C GLY A 60 12.78 3.46 3.43
N HIS A 61 11.85 4.36 3.83
CA HIS A 61 10.67 3.96 4.57
C HIS A 61 9.67 3.21 3.66
N THR A 62 9.51 1.93 3.91
CA THR A 62 8.78 1.01 3.02
C THR A 62 7.30 1.37 2.88
N ALA A 63 6.63 1.73 3.98
CA ALA A 63 5.23 2.14 3.91
C ALA A 63 5.04 3.43 3.10
N SER A 64 5.97 4.40 3.22
CA SER A 64 5.94 5.62 2.41
C SER A 64 6.23 5.37 0.93
N GLN A 65 7.09 4.40 0.61
CA GLN A 65 7.29 3.96 -0.78
C GLN A 65 5.98 3.43 -1.38
N CYS A 66 5.25 2.60 -0.62
CA CYS A 66 3.94 2.09 -1.03
C CYS A 66 2.90 3.22 -1.16
N ASN A 67 2.82 4.14 -0.20
CA ASN A 67 1.89 5.27 -0.24
C ASN A 67 2.20 6.21 -1.42
N LEU A 68 3.47 6.51 -1.66
CA LEU A 68 3.89 7.32 -2.79
C LEU A 68 3.54 6.66 -4.13
N GLY A 69 3.79 5.36 -4.26
CA GLY A 69 3.37 4.58 -5.42
C GLY A 69 1.86 4.67 -5.64
N TYR A 70 1.07 4.55 -4.58
CA TYR A 70 -0.39 4.69 -4.64
C TYR A 70 -0.84 6.09 -5.06
N CYS A 71 -0.16 7.14 -4.59
CA CYS A 71 -0.41 8.52 -5.02
C CYS A 71 -0.15 8.70 -6.52
N TYR A 72 0.95 8.17 -7.05
CA TYR A 72 1.24 8.20 -8.48
C TYR A 72 0.24 7.39 -9.31
N LEU A 73 -0.16 6.21 -8.84
CA LEU A 73 -1.11 5.35 -9.55
C LEU A 73 -2.47 6.03 -9.76
N ASN A 74 -2.92 6.75 -8.72
CA ASN A 74 -4.26 7.35 -8.69
C ASN A 74 -4.26 8.88 -8.95
N GLY A 75 -3.11 9.53 -9.10
CA GLY A 75 -3.04 10.97 -9.29
C GLY A 75 -3.45 11.76 -8.03
N ILE A 76 -3.11 11.27 -6.85
CA ILE A 76 -3.46 11.90 -5.56
C ILE A 76 -2.35 12.86 -5.16
N GLY A 77 -2.62 14.16 -5.22
CA GLY A 77 -1.65 15.22 -4.88
C GLY A 77 -0.47 15.35 -5.85
N VAL A 78 -0.44 14.53 -6.89
CA VAL A 78 0.58 14.48 -7.94
C VAL A 78 -0.07 14.05 -9.25
N ALA A 79 0.51 14.39 -10.39
CA ALA A 79 0.03 13.88 -11.67
C ALA A 79 0.11 12.34 -11.72
N LYS A 80 -0.91 11.69 -12.28
CA LYS A 80 -0.91 10.23 -12.45
C LYS A 80 0.30 9.80 -13.29
N ASP A 81 1.05 8.82 -12.78
CA ASP A 81 2.19 8.20 -13.45
C ASP A 81 2.33 6.75 -12.97
N SER A 82 1.72 5.82 -13.69
CA SER A 82 1.72 4.41 -13.34
C SER A 82 3.11 3.76 -13.42
N ILE A 83 4.02 4.30 -14.25
CA ILE A 83 5.40 3.81 -14.32
C ILE A 83 6.14 4.16 -13.02
N GLN A 84 5.98 5.39 -12.52
CA GLN A 84 6.53 5.78 -11.22
C GLN A 84 5.91 4.96 -10.08
N ALA A 85 4.60 4.71 -10.14
CA ALA A 85 3.91 3.88 -9.16
C ALA A 85 4.54 2.48 -9.06
N VAL A 86 4.70 1.79 -10.19
CA VAL A 86 5.33 0.46 -10.26
C VAL A 86 6.76 0.49 -9.71
N ASN A 87 7.55 1.52 -10.03
CA ASN A 87 8.90 1.64 -9.52
C ASN A 87 8.95 1.74 -7.99
N TRP A 88 8.02 2.47 -7.37
CA TRP A 88 7.92 2.59 -5.93
C TRP A 88 7.37 1.32 -5.28
N PHE A 89 6.38 0.66 -5.90
CA PHE A 89 5.86 -0.63 -5.42
C PHE A 89 6.94 -1.71 -5.44
N ARG A 90 7.76 -1.79 -6.49
CA ARG A 90 8.89 -2.74 -6.55
C ARG A 90 9.85 -2.56 -5.39
N ARG A 91 10.26 -1.34 -5.08
CA ARG A 91 11.16 -1.06 -3.94
C ARG A 91 10.57 -1.51 -2.60
N ALA A 92 9.28 -1.30 -2.39
CA ALA A 92 8.59 -1.75 -1.19
C ALA A 92 8.38 -3.28 -1.19
N ALA A 93 8.07 -3.87 -2.33
CA ALA A 93 7.88 -5.31 -2.53
C ALA A 93 9.19 -6.11 -2.32
N GLU A 94 10.35 -5.59 -2.77
CA GLU A 94 11.67 -6.16 -2.49
C GLU A 94 11.97 -6.32 -0.99
N ARG A 95 11.31 -5.53 -0.15
CA ARG A 95 11.37 -5.64 1.31
C ARG A 95 10.23 -6.48 1.89
N GLY A 96 9.47 -7.14 1.05
CA GLY A 96 8.37 -8.01 1.45
C GLY A 96 7.13 -7.27 1.95
N PHE A 97 6.92 -5.97 1.64
CA PHE A 97 5.76 -5.23 2.13
C PHE A 97 4.46 -5.73 1.48
N PRO A 98 3.52 -6.36 2.23
CA PRO A 98 2.41 -7.10 1.63
C PRO A 98 1.50 -6.26 0.77
N ARG A 99 1.19 -5.02 1.20
CA ARG A 99 0.36 -4.09 0.43
C ARG A 99 1.02 -3.70 -0.89
N ALA A 100 2.33 -3.52 -0.91
CA ALA A 100 3.05 -3.18 -2.15
C ALA A 100 3.14 -4.39 -3.10
N LEU A 101 3.35 -5.60 -2.58
CA LEU A 101 3.27 -6.83 -3.36
C LEU A 101 1.90 -6.96 -4.03
N HIS A 102 0.83 -6.79 -3.28
CA HIS A 102 -0.53 -6.84 -3.83
C HIS A 102 -0.75 -5.80 -4.93
N LEU A 103 -0.43 -4.51 -4.70
CA LEU A 103 -0.60 -3.44 -5.68
C LEU A 103 0.28 -3.66 -6.93
N LEU A 104 1.48 -4.19 -6.76
CA LEU A 104 2.34 -4.58 -7.87
C LEU A 104 1.73 -5.73 -8.68
N GLY A 105 1.10 -6.70 -8.01
CA GLY A 105 0.35 -7.76 -8.65
C GLY A 105 -0.79 -7.22 -9.51
N CYS A 106 -1.58 -6.28 -9.00
CA CYS A 106 -2.64 -5.60 -9.76
C CYS A 106 -2.06 -4.87 -11.00
N CYS A 107 -0.93 -4.18 -10.85
CA CYS A 107 -0.27 -3.52 -11.98
C CYS A 107 0.16 -4.51 -13.07
N TYR A 108 0.68 -5.69 -12.70
CA TYR A 108 1.01 -6.74 -13.66
C TYR A 108 -0.22 -7.36 -14.30
N GLU A 109 -1.29 -7.60 -13.55
CA GLU A 109 -2.55 -8.15 -14.08
C GLU A 109 -3.20 -7.22 -15.10
N GLU A 110 -3.20 -5.90 -14.81
CA GLU A 110 -3.84 -4.90 -15.67
C GLU A 110 -2.91 -4.36 -16.77
N GLY A 111 -1.59 -4.54 -16.65
CA GLY A 111 -0.61 -3.92 -17.52
C GLY A 111 -0.47 -2.41 -17.29
N ASP A 112 -0.81 -1.90 -16.10
CA ASP A 112 -0.77 -0.46 -15.78
C ASP A 112 0.63 -0.07 -15.26
N GLY A 113 1.36 0.73 -16.05
CA GLY A 113 2.73 1.16 -15.76
C GLY A 113 3.81 0.09 -15.97
N VAL A 114 3.43 -1.12 -16.37
CA VAL A 114 4.29 -2.25 -16.68
C VAL A 114 3.62 -3.12 -17.73
N GLY A 115 4.36 -3.92 -18.49
CA GLY A 115 3.76 -4.91 -19.39
C GLY A 115 2.92 -5.92 -18.60
N GLN A 116 1.74 -6.27 -19.13
CA GLN A 116 0.88 -7.28 -18.50
C GLN A 116 1.63 -8.61 -18.37
N ASP A 117 1.58 -9.19 -17.17
CA ASP A 117 2.24 -10.45 -16.87
C ASP A 117 1.49 -11.19 -15.75
N ASP A 118 0.64 -12.10 -16.15
CA ASP A 118 -0.21 -12.89 -15.28
C ASP A 118 0.60 -13.76 -14.29
N ALA A 119 1.75 -14.27 -14.73
CA ALA A 119 2.60 -15.11 -13.87
C ALA A 119 3.22 -14.30 -12.73
N HIS A 120 3.71 -13.10 -13.04
CA HIS A 120 4.21 -12.18 -12.03
C HIS A 120 3.11 -11.65 -11.11
N ALA A 121 1.90 -11.41 -11.63
CA ALA A 121 0.74 -11.01 -10.82
C ALA A 121 0.43 -12.07 -9.74
N VAL A 122 0.30 -13.35 -10.15
CA VAL A 122 0.04 -14.47 -9.23
C VAL A 122 1.15 -14.64 -8.20
N GLU A 123 2.41 -14.50 -8.61
CA GLU A 123 3.54 -14.60 -7.68
C GLU A 123 3.49 -13.50 -6.62
N CYS A 124 3.20 -12.26 -7.02
CA CYS A 124 3.01 -11.14 -6.10
C CYS A 124 1.84 -11.38 -5.13
N TYR A 125 0.72 -11.87 -5.63
CA TYR A 125 -0.43 -12.21 -4.78
C TYR A 125 -0.11 -13.34 -3.80
N ARG A 126 0.60 -14.39 -4.23
CA ARG A 126 1.02 -15.48 -3.35
C ARG A 126 1.95 -15.02 -2.24
N GLN A 127 2.91 -14.17 -2.55
CA GLN A 127 3.85 -13.62 -1.56
C GLN A 127 3.12 -12.74 -0.53
N ALA A 128 2.17 -11.92 -0.95
CA ALA A 128 1.35 -11.11 -0.04
C ALA A 128 0.38 -11.99 0.76
N ALA A 129 -0.27 -12.97 0.14
CA ALA A 129 -1.14 -13.94 0.78
C ALA A 129 -0.42 -14.81 1.81
N GLY A 130 0.85 -15.14 1.57
CA GLY A 130 1.73 -15.82 2.53
C GLY A 130 1.97 -15.05 3.81
N GLN A 131 1.71 -13.75 3.82
CA GLN A 131 1.79 -12.85 4.97
C GLN A 131 0.42 -12.45 5.52
N ASP A 132 -0.62 -13.24 5.24
CA ASP A 132 -2.00 -13.03 5.69
C ASP A 132 -2.60 -11.67 5.25
N TYR A 133 -2.15 -11.14 4.10
CA TYR A 133 -2.73 -9.92 3.55
C TYR A 133 -4.05 -10.24 2.84
N ALA A 134 -5.17 -9.97 3.50
CA ALA A 134 -6.52 -10.37 3.07
C ALA A 134 -6.88 -9.93 1.64
N PRO A 135 -6.57 -8.69 1.17
CA PRO A 135 -6.85 -8.33 -0.23
C PRO A 135 -6.16 -9.23 -1.25
N ALA A 136 -4.88 -9.58 -1.05
CA ALA A 136 -4.16 -10.46 -1.96
C ALA A 136 -4.68 -11.91 -1.93
N ILE A 137 -5.11 -12.38 -0.75
CA ILE A 137 -5.75 -13.70 -0.62
C ILE A 137 -7.05 -13.74 -1.42
N ASN A 138 -7.86 -12.67 -1.32
CA ASN A 138 -9.10 -12.55 -2.08
C ASN A 138 -8.85 -12.55 -3.59
N ASP A 139 -7.89 -11.77 -4.07
CA ASP A 139 -7.61 -11.65 -5.51
C ASP A 139 -7.01 -12.94 -6.07
N LEU A 140 -6.17 -13.63 -5.30
CA LEU A 140 -5.70 -14.97 -5.67
C LEU A 140 -6.87 -15.97 -5.75
N GLY A 141 -7.83 -15.90 -4.84
CA GLY A 141 -9.08 -16.67 -4.90
C GLY A 141 -9.88 -16.37 -6.16
N LEU A 142 -9.95 -15.09 -6.56
CA LEU A 142 -10.61 -14.65 -7.77
C LEU A 142 -9.92 -15.20 -9.04
N CYS A 143 -8.59 -15.22 -9.07
CA CYS A 143 -7.83 -15.82 -10.17
C CYS A 143 -8.17 -17.31 -10.34
N TYR A 144 -8.25 -18.08 -9.26
CA TYR A 144 -8.68 -19.49 -9.33
C TYR A 144 -10.15 -19.65 -9.76
N ALA A 145 -11.05 -18.81 -9.24
CA ALA A 145 -12.47 -18.89 -9.56
C ALA A 145 -12.77 -18.61 -11.03
N ARG A 146 -12.01 -17.71 -11.66
CA ARG A 146 -12.23 -17.23 -13.04
C ARG A 146 -11.32 -17.89 -14.08
N ALA A 147 -10.42 -18.78 -13.71
CA ALA A 147 -9.34 -19.25 -14.59
C ALA A 147 -8.52 -18.06 -15.14
N ALA A 148 -8.29 -17.03 -14.32
CA ALA A 148 -7.56 -15.83 -14.69
C ALA A 148 -6.08 -15.94 -14.32
N CYS A 149 -5.27 -14.99 -14.78
CA CYS A 149 -3.84 -14.89 -14.44
C CYS A 149 -3.07 -16.19 -14.75
N GLY A 150 -3.41 -16.90 -15.84
CA GLY A 150 -2.76 -18.14 -16.23
C GLY A 150 -3.02 -19.34 -15.31
N LEU A 151 -3.92 -19.22 -14.32
CA LEU A 151 -4.31 -20.32 -13.44
C LEU A 151 -5.46 -21.12 -14.05
N THR A 152 -5.47 -22.44 -13.78
CA THR A 152 -6.63 -23.29 -14.09
C THR A 152 -7.74 -23.04 -13.06
N GLN A 153 -9.00 -23.13 -13.53
CA GLN A 153 -10.15 -22.94 -12.67
C GLN A 153 -10.18 -23.98 -11.54
N ASP A 154 -10.29 -23.51 -10.30
CA ASP A 154 -10.38 -24.34 -9.11
C ASP A 154 -11.26 -23.67 -8.06
N TYR A 155 -12.54 -24.06 -8.02
CA TYR A 155 -13.49 -23.51 -7.04
C TYR A 155 -13.21 -23.97 -5.60
N VAL A 156 -12.53 -25.10 -5.41
CA VAL A 156 -12.18 -25.59 -4.05
C VAL A 156 -11.09 -24.70 -3.48
N GLN A 157 -10.04 -24.41 -4.26
CA GLN A 157 -8.99 -23.48 -3.87
C GLN A 157 -9.54 -22.05 -3.66
N ALA A 158 -10.38 -21.57 -4.57
CA ALA A 158 -11.01 -20.26 -4.45
C ALA A 158 -11.82 -20.14 -3.15
N ALA A 159 -12.66 -21.14 -2.84
CA ALA A 159 -13.47 -21.14 -1.60
C ALA A 159 -12.60 -21.16 -0.34
N ALA A 160 -11.50 -21.91 -0.33
CA ALA A 160 -10.57 -21.94 0.79
C ALA A 160 -9.90 -20.58 1.01
N LEU A 161 -9.47 -19.92 -0.09
CA LEU A 161 -8.87 -18.58 -0.04
C LEU A 161 -9.87 -17.53 0.43
N TYR A 162 -11.09 -17.52 -0.10
CA TYR A 162 -12.14 -16.59 0.36
C TYR A 162 -12.47 -16.75 1.85
N ARG A 163 -12.53 -18.01 2.34
CA ARG A 163 -12.71 -18.25 3.78
C ARG A 163 -11.58 -17.66 4.61
N ARG A 164 -10.32 -17.93 4.20
CA ARG A 164 -9.15 -17.38 4.87
C ARG A 164 -9.16 -15.83 4.85
N ALA A 165 -9.49 -15.21 3.73
CA ALA A 165 -9.58 -13.75 3.65
C ALA A 165 -10.66 -13.20 4.60
N ALA A 166 -11.82 -13.85 4.69
CA ALA A 166 -12.91 -13.46 5.58
C ALA A 166 -12.58 -13.63 7.08
N GLU A 167 -11.74 -14.60 7.44
CA GLU A 167 -11.26 -14.81 8.82
C GLU A 167 -10.25 -13.73 9.27
N LEU A 168 -9.58 -13.09 8.32
CA LEU A 168 -8.59 -12.05 8.59
C LEU A 168 -9.19 -10.62 8.65
N GLY A 169 -10.43 -10.44 8.24
CA GLY A 169 -11.13 -9.15 8.26
C GLY A 169 -11.24 -8.53 6.91
#